data_93552face37eee180d94ca4a018a5b63
#
_entry.id   93552face37eee180d94ca4a018a5b63
#
_cell.length_a   1.000
_cell.length_b   1.000
_cell.length_c   1.000
_cell.angle_alpha   90.00
_cell.angle_beta   90.00
_cell.angle_gamma   90.00
#
_symmetry.space_group_name_H-M   'P 1'
#
loop_
_entity.id
_entity.type
_entity.pdbx_description
1 polymer ?
#
loop_
_entity_poly.entity_id
_entity_poly.type
_entity_poly.pdbx_seq_one_letter_code
_entity_poly.pdbx_strand_id
1 'polypeptide(L)'
;MTTPRFGLESDLAVALDAARAGGIVAKSFFRGDFEVREKKPGDPVSDADIAVNQEIISVIRTSRPQDIIISEELPLPPQRINARRAWIIDPIDGTKSFIDGIAEFAISIALVCDQ
;
A
#
# COMPACT_ATOMS: atom_id res chain seq x y z
N MET A 1 -3.37 -9.18 -26.08
CA MET A 1 -4.41 -8.75 -25.13
C MET A 1 -4.19 -7.28 -24.78
N THR A 2 -5.20 -6.46 -24.95
CA THR A 2 -5.10 -5.04 -24.63
C THR A 2 -5.24 -4.82 -23.12
N THR A 3 -4.42 -3.89 -22.58
CA THR A 3 -4.57 -3.48 -21.20
C THR A 3 -5.90 -2.76 -21.02
N PRO A 4 -6.71 -3.12 -20.00
CA PRO A 4 -7.95 -2.39 -19.74
C PRO A 4 -7.69 -0.90 -19.50
N ARG A 5 -8.59 -0.07 -19.99
CA ARG A 5 -8.55 1.37 -19.73
C ARG A 5 -9.69 1.74 -18.81
N PHE A 6 -9.35 2.49 -17.79
CA PHE A 6 -10.30 2.98 -16.80
C PHE A 6 -10.25 4.51 -16.77
N GLY A 7 -11.35 5.16 -16.44
CA GLY A 7 -11.35 6.60 -16.23
C GLY A 7 -10.65 6.98 -14.94
N LEU A 8 -10.09 8.19 -14.89
CA LEU A 8 -9.40 8.72 -13.71
C LEU A 8 -10.30 8.71 -12.47
N GLU A 9 -11.59 9.03 -12.63
CA GLU A 9 -12.52 9.01 -11.51
C GLU A 9 -12.69 7.61 -10.92
N SER A 10 -12.76 6.59 -11.79
CA SER A 10 -12.86 5.20 -11.35
C SER A 10 -11.59 4.74 -10.64
N ASP A 11 -10.41 5.10 -11.17
CA ASP A 11 -9.13 4.78 -10.54
C ASP A 11 -8.99 5.47 -9.19
N LEU A 12 -9.40 6.74 -9.09
CA LEU A 12 -9.37 7.49 -7.85
C LEU A 12 -10.29 6.85 -6.82
N ALA A 13 -11.47 6.38 -7.22
CA ALA A 13 -12.40 5.71 -6.31
C ALA A 13 -11.77 4.44 -5.72
N VAL A 14 -11.05 3.66 -6.53
CA VAL A 14 -10.32 2.47 -6.05
C VAL A 14 -9.25 2.88 -5.04
N ALA A 15 -8.47 3.92 -5.35
CA ALA A 15 -7.42 4.41 -4.45
C ALA A 15 -8.00 4.86 -3.11
N LEU A 16 -9.11 5.60 -3.13
CA LEU A 16 -9.79 6.06 -1.91
C LEU A 16 -10.34 4.91 -1.09
N ASP A 17 -10.96 3.92 -1.74
CA ASP A 17 -11.47 2.74 -1.04
C ASP A 17 -10.33 1.96 -0.38
N ALA A 18 -9.22 1.79 -1.10
CA ALA A 18 -8.04 1.12 -0.55
C ALA A 18 -7.43 1.89 0.63
N ALA A 19 -7.33 3.21 0.51
CA ALA A 19 -6.81 4.06 1.59
C ALA A 19 -7.70 4.01 2.83
N ARG A 20 -9.02 4.05 2.65
CA ARG A 20 -9.97 3.95 3.77
C ARG A 20 -9.88 2.59 4.46
N ALA A 21 -9.85 1.52 3.68
CA ALA A 21 -9.72 0.16 4.23
C ALA A 21 -8.41 0.01 4.99
N GLY A 22 -7.30 0.47 4.41
CA GLY A 22 -6.00 0.45 5.08
C GLY A 22 -5.99 1.30 6.34
N GLY A 23 -6.64 2.46 6.31
CA GLY A 23 -6.75 3.37 7.46
C GLY A 23 -7.48 2.74 8.64
N ILE A 24 -8.55 1.98 8.38
CA ILE A 24 -9.29 1.26 9.42
C ILE A 24 -8.36 0.24 10.09
N VAL A 25 -7.60 -0.51 9.31
CA VAL A 25 -6.64 -1.48 9.84
C VAL A 25 -5.55 -0.77 10.64
N ALA A 26 -4.97 0.31 10.11
CA ALA A 26 -3.94 1.06 10.80
C ALA A 26 -4.42 1.56 12.16
N LYS A 27 -5.62 2.10 12.21
CA LYS A 27 -6.22 2.58 13.48
C LYS A 27 -6.38 1.47 14.51
N SER A 28 -6.67 0.25 14.06
CA SER A 28 -6.83 -0.88 14.98
C SER A 28 -5.51 -1.28 15.67
N PHE A 29 -4.38 -0.96 15.05
CA PHE A 29 -3.06 -1.24 15.61
C PHE A 29 -2.46 -0.04 16.36
N PHE A 30 -2.84 1.18 16.00
CA PHE A 30 -2.20 2.39 16.51
C PHE A 30 -2.29 2.47 18.03
N ARG A 31 -1.12 2.65 18.67
CA ARG A 31 -0.97 2.66 20.13
C ARG A 31 -1.37 1.35 20.82
N GLY A 32 -1.51 0.28 20.05
CA GLY A 32 -1.77 -1.05 20.58
C GLY A 32 -0.50 -1.88 20.72
N ASP A 33 -0.68 -3.15 21.03
CA ASP A 33 0.40 -4.10 21.09
C ASP A 33 0.59 -4.78 19.74
N PHE A 34 1.82 -4.73 19.22
CA PHE A 34 2.18 -5.40 17.99
C PHE A 34 3.70 -5.61 17.95
N GLU A 35 4.13 -6.56 17.13
CA GLU A 35 5.54 -6.85 16.97
C GLU A 35 6.19 -5.92 15.95
N VAL A 36 7.46 -5.61 16.19
CA VAL A 36 8.29 -4.79 15.31
C VAL A 36 9.55 -5.57 14.99
N ARG A 37 9.91 -5.60 13.71
CA ARG A 37 11.16 -6.21 13.23
C ARG A 37 11.93 -5.18 12.42
N GLU A 38 13.20 -5.42 12.19
CA GLU A 38 13.99 -4.60 11.30
C GLU A 38 14.27 -5.36 10.02
N LYS A 39 13.89 -4.78 8.85
CA LYS A 39 14.24 -5.32 7.53
C LYS A 39 15.76 -5.24 7.32
N LYS A 40 16.35 -4.16 7.80
CA LYS A 40 17.80 -3.89 7.88
C LYS A 40 17.99 -2.88 8.99
N PRO A 41 19.21 -2.68 9.53
CA PRO A 41 19.44 -1.73 10.62
C PRO A 41 18.86 -0.35 10.30
N GLY A 42 18.00 0.14 11.20
CA GLY A 42 17.34 1.44 11.07
C GLY A 42 16.12 1.47 10.16
N ASP A 43 15.67 0.33 9.63
CA ASP A 43 14.51 0.24 8.75
C ASP A 43 13.44 -0.68 9.36
N PRO A 44 12.64 -0.18 10.30
CA PRO A 44 11.66 -1.01 11.00
C PRO A 44 10.46 -1.35 10.14
N VAL A 45 9.88 -2.54 10.39
CA VAL A 45 8.59 -2.96 9.88
C VAL A 45 7.79 -3.52 11.03
N SER A 46 6.53 -3.14 11.14
CA SER A 46 5.64 -3.63 12.18
C SER A 46 4.58 -4.56 11.61
N ASP A 47 3.90 -5.30 12.49
CA ASP A 47 2.74 -6.10 12.09
C ASP A 47 1.66 -5.22 11.44
N ALA A 48 1.56 -3.95 11.85
CA ALA A 48 0.63 -3.01 11.25
C ALA A 48 0.97 -2.73 9.79
N ASP A 49 2.27 -2.52 9.45
CA ASP A 49 2.70 -2.32 8.07
C ASP A 49 2.23 -3.47 7.18
N ILE A 50 2.41 -4.70 7.66
CA ILE A 50 2.05 -5.90 6.91
C ILE A 50 0.54 -6.02 6.75
N ALA A 51 -0.22 -5.81 7.82
CA ALA A 51 -1.67 -5.93 7.81
C ALA A 51 -2.32 -4.85 6.92
N VAL A 52 -1.85 -3.62 7.01
CA VAL A 52 -2.33 -2.51 6.16
C VAL A 52 -2.02 -2.79 4.69
N ASN A 53 -0.81 -3.27 4.41
CA ASN A 53 -0.40 -3.63 3.06
C ASN A 53 -1.32 -4.69 2.45
N GLN A 54 -1.62 -5.75 3.19
CA GLN A 54 -2.50 -6.82 2.73
C GLN A 54 -3.90 -6.31 2.42
N GLU A 55 -4.45 -5.44 3.26
CA GLU A 55 -5.78 -4.88 3.05
C GLU A 55 -5.84 -3.99 1.81
N ILE A 56 -4.87 -3.11 1.64
CA ILE A 56 -4.78 -2.23 0.47
C ILE A 56 -4.69 -3.06 -0.82
N ILE A 57 -3.82 -4.06 -0.83
CA ILE A 57 -3.63 -4.93 -1.99
C ILE A 57 -4.92 -5.68 -2.32
N SER A 58 -5.62 -6.20 -1.31
CA SER A 58 -6.87 -6.91 -1.50
C SER A 58 -7.92 -6.04 -2.20
N VAL A 59 -8.07 -4.79 -1.77
CA VAL A 59 -9.01 -3.85 -2.38
C VAL A 59 -8.64 -3.56 -3.83
N ILE A 60 -7.37 -3.28 -4.09
CA ILE A 60 -6.90 -2.95 -5.45
C ILE A 60 -7.08 -4.16 -6.38
N ARG A 61 -6.67 -5.35 -5.96
CA ARG A 61 -6.77 -6.56 -6.79
C ARG A 61 -8.20 -6.95 -7.10
N THR A 62 -9.13 -6.69 -6.20
CA THR A 62 -10.54 -6.96 -6.44
C THR A 62 -11.08 -6.15 -7.60
N SER A 63 -10.69 -4.87 -7.70
CA SER A 63 -11.17 -3.96 -8.75
C SER A 63 -10.25 -3.89 -9.96
N ARG A 64 -8.96 -4.16 -9.79
CA ARG A 64 -7.92 -4.04 -10.83
C ARG A 64 -6.99 -5.28 -10.81
N PRO A 65 -7.53 -6.46 -11.11
CA PRO A 65 -6.75 -7.72 -10.96
C PRO A 65 -5.57 -7.83 -11.90
N GLN A 66 -5.53 -7.05 -12.99
CA GLN A 66 -4.45 -7.12 -13.97
C GLN A 66 -3.36 -6.08 -13.74
N ASP A 67 -3.60 -5.13 -12.85
CA ASP A 67 -2.61 -4.09 -12.58
C ASP A 67 -1.48 -4.63 -11.70
N ILE A 68 -0.28 -4.10 -11.92
CA ILE A 68 0.88 -4.43 -11.12
C ILE A 68 0.86 -3.61 -9.84
N ILE A 69 1.29 -4.23 -8.74
CA ILE A 69 1.41 -3.59 -7.45
C ILE A 69 2.86 -3.59 -7.00
N ILE A 70 3.38 -2.43 -6.69
CA ILE A 70 4.70 -2.22 -6.11
C ILE A 70 4.48 -1.71 -4.69
N SER A 71 4.99 -2.45 -3.72
CA SER A 71 4.85 -2.09 -2.30
C SER A 71 6.20 -2.25 -1.60
N GLU A 72 6.50 -1.38 -0.63
CA GLU A 72 7.69 -1.50 0.19
C GLU A 72 7.75 -2.83 0.94
N GLU A 73 6.59 -3.44 1.22
CA GLU A 73 6.50 -4.68 1.98
C GLU A 73 6.51 -5.94 1.10
N LEU A 74 6.77 -5.79 -0.19
CA LEU A 74 6.82 -6.90 -1.14
C LEU A 74 8.08 -6.83 -2.01
N PRO A 75 8.56 -7.99 -2.52
CA PRO A 75 9.59 -7.99 -3.56
C PRO A 75 9.12 -7.24 -4.80
N LEU A 76 10.04 -6.58 -5.49
CA LEU A 76 9.71 -5.89 -6.73
C LEU A 76 9.27 -6.89 -7.80
N PRO A 77 8.08 -6.72 -8.40
CA PRO A 77 7.64 -7.61 -9.46
C PRO A 77 8.47 -7.39 -10.73
N PRO A 78 8.96 -8.48 -11.38
CA PRO A 78 9.71 -8.33 -12.63
C PRO A 78 8.90 -7.65 -13.75
N GLN A 79 7.59 -7.84 -13.73
CA GLN A 79 6.68 -7.30 -14.74
C GLN A 79 6.61 -5.77 -14.74
N ARG A 80 7.15 -5.10 -13.69
CA ARG A 80 7.11 -3.63 -13.58
C ARG A 80 7.78 -2.92 -14.75
N ILE A 81 8.75 -3.55 -15.38
CA ILE A 81 9.53 -2.95 -16.47
C ILE A 81 8.64 -2.63 -17.68
N ASN A 82 7.69 -3.50 -17.99
CA ASN A 82 6.81 -3.37 -19.14
C ASN A 82 5.37 -3.02 -18.75
N ALA A 83 5.13 -2.69 -17.50
CA ALA A 83 3.79 -2.41 -17.03
C ALA A 83 3.31 -1.05 -17.53
N ARG A 84 2.07 -1.01 -18.04
CA ARG A 84 1.40 0.24 -18.40
C ARG A 84 0.74 0.88 -17.19
N ARG A 85 0.36 0.06 -16.22
CA ARG A 85 -0.33 0.50 -15.02
C ARG A 85 0.34 -0.15 -13.83
N ALA A 86 0.74 0.65 -12.86
CA ALA A 86 1.36 0.15 -11.63
C ALA A 86 0.88 0.99 -10.45
N TRP A 87 0.40 0.30 -9.43
CA TRP A 87 0.07 0.90 -8.13
C TRP A 87 1.31 0.89 -7.28
N ILE A 88 1.64 2.03 -6.69
CA ILE A 88 2.79 2.17 -5.80
C ILE A 88 2.26 2.48 -4.42
N ILE A 89 2.58 1.62 -3.46
CA ILE A 89 2.01 1.65 -2.12
C ILE A 89 3.11 1.78 -1.08
N ASP A 90 2.94 2.73 -0.17
CA ASP A 90 3.60 2.73 1.13
C ASP A 90 2.49 2.58 2.18
N PRO A 91 2.34 1.39 2.80
CA PRO A 91 1.23 1.13 3.71
C PRO A 91 1.27 2.02 4.95
N ILE A 92 2.45 2.28 5.50
CA ILE A 92 2.62 3.24 6.58
C ILE A 92 3.89 4.04 6.29
N ASP A 93 3.72 5.25 5.77
CA ASP A 93 4.79 6.21 5.65
C ASP A 93 4.94 6.90 7.01
N GLY A 94 6.12 6.80 7.61
CA GLY A 94 6.34 7.23 8.98
C GLY A 94 6.21 6.10 9.99
N THR A 95 6.71 4.91 9.67
CA THR A 95 6.65 3.73 10.52
C THR A 95 7.21 3.98 11.92
N LYS A 96 8.31 4.73 12.03
CA LYS A 96 8.90 5.07 13.35
C LYS A 96 7.93 5.87 14.21
N SER A 97 7.28 6.87 13.64
CA SER A 97 6.27 7.67 14.36
C SER A 97 5.10 6.78 14.76
N PHE A 98 4.64 5.91 13.87
CA PHE A 98 3.57 4.97 14.17
C PHE A 98 3.91 4.07 15.36
N ILE A 99 5.11 3.49 15.35
CA ILE A 99 5.61 2.62 16.43
C ILE A 99 5.66 3.38 17.75
N ASP A 100 6.09 4.64 17.70
CA ASP A 100 6.21 5.50 18.90
C ASP A 100 4.88 6.07 19.37
N GLY A 101 3.78 5.75 18.70
CA GLY A 101 2.46 6.25 19.05
C GLY A 101 2.25 7.72 18.73
N ILE A 102 3.03 8.25 17.79
CA ILE A 102 2.92 9.63 17.32
C ILE A 102 2.09 9.64 16.04
N ALA A 103 1.06 10.47 16.01
CA ALA A 103 0.11 10.54 14.88
C ALA A 103 0.68 11.34 13.69
N GLU A 104 1.92 11.05 13.30
CA GLU A 104 2.59 11.64 12.16
C GLU A 104 2.97 10.54 11.16
N PHE A 105 1.96 9.90 10.59
CA PHE A 105 2.13 8.88 9.58
C PHE A 105 1.02 9.00 8.55
N ALA A 106 1.20 8.37 7.41
CA ALA A 106 0.24 8.40 6.32
C ALA A 106 0.22 7.08 5.58
N ILE A 107 -0.87 6.82 4.88
CA ILE A 107 -0.95 5.78 3.87
C ILE A 107 -0.76 6.47 2.52
N SER A 108 0.17 5.98 1.71
CA SER A 108 0.46 6.55 0.40
C SER A 108 0.13 5.54 -0.70
N ILE A 109 -0.75 5.93 -1.61
CA ILE A 109 -1.15 5.11 -2.76
C ILE A 109 -1.09 5.98 -4.00
N ALA A 110 -0.34 5.53 -4.99
CA ALA A 110 -0.24 6.20 -6.28
C ALA A 110 -0.49 5.21 -7.41
N LEU A 111 -1.10 5.68 -8.49
CA LEU A 111 -1.22 4.93 -9.72
C LEU A 111 -0.42 5.63 -10.80
N VAL A 112 0.48 4.88 -11.43
CA VAL A 112 1.25 5.34 -12.57
C VAL A 112 0.76 4.58 -13.79
N CYS A 113 0.39 5.26 -14.85
CA CYS A 113 -0.13 4.63 -16.04
C CYS A 113 0.37 5.31 -17.33
N ASP A 114 0.42 4.50 -18.38
CA ASP A 114 0.81 4.91 -19.73
C ASP A 114 2.18 5.62 -19.80
N GLN A 115 3.15 4.93 -19.25
CA GLN A 115 4.55 5.34 -19.31
C GLN A 115 5.06 5.38 -20.75
#